data_10c5484fba8e556cdf9dfa2c1bcd1a72
#
_entry.id   10c5484fba8e556cdf9dfa2c1bcd1a72
#
_cell.length_a   1.000
_cell.length_b   1.000
_cell.length_c   1.000
_cell.angle_alpha   90.00
_cell.angle_beta   90.00
_cell.angle_gamma   90.00
#
_symmetry.space_group_name_H-M   'P 1'
#
loop_
_entity.id
_entity.type
_entity.pdbx_description
1 polymer ?
#
loop_
_entity_poly.entity_id
_entity_poly.type
_entity_poly.pdbx_seq_one_letter_code
_entity_poly.pdbx_strand_id
1 'polypeptide(L)'
;MYKRQILAYPASEFSGAEKSNEAYEKMLERYRTDFEPAYEEEFEKKCASIYKSLRENVIATIHGDIKAAKRHAYEINRLLRETNFSDSTYQIKIEPAKNENGQFFDMLMAEELDSKNLDNAGIDGQISFGEDAFYQKYEQKIKLLTDKFMPPKDEDEHLRAQKRKEMEQYADYRNYLSFSMFEQVTDEHGNVIRENFVDDMAGRDSGGEGQNPKYVALLAGFAMLYMQQSKRDSKIKLVLLDEAFSKMDQERSAVCLKYARKMDLQLIVCVPDERLQSLIRNVDCVYGFRRFKNRISMMHIDKGQYLEMMEG
;
A
#
# COMPACT_ATOMS: atom_id res chain seq x y z
N MET A 1 -29.72 15.19 6.21
CA MET A 1 -29.74 16.05 7.39
C MET A 1 -30.61 17.28 7.21
N TYR A 2 -30.64 17.92 6.07
CA TYR A 2 -31.45 19.13 5.77
C TYR A 2 -32.98 18.96 5.96
N LYS A 3 -33.56 17.82 5.56
CA LYS A 3 -35.01 17.60 5.74
C LYS A 3 -35.49 17.62 7.21
N ARG A 4 -34.64 17.31 8.17
CA ARG A 4 -35.00 17.35 9.61
C ARG A 4 -34.97 18.77 10.19
N GLN A 5 -34.14 19.67 9.68
CA GLN A 5 -34.08 21.05 10.14
C GLN A 5 -35.26 21.90 9.62
N ILE A 6 -35.72 21.64 8.37
CA ILE A 6 -36.91 22.32 7.82
C ILE A 6 -38.18 21.86 8.55
N LEU A 7 -38.23 20.65 9.09
CA LEU A 7 -39.36 20.15 9.89
C LEU A 7 -39.38 20.66 11.34
N ALA A 8 -38.33 21.33 11.80
CA ALA A 8 -38.25 21.91 13.14
C ALA A 8 -38.81 23.35 13.22
N TYR A 9 -39.14 23.97 12.08
CA TYR A 9 -39.85 25.24 12.07
C TYR A 9 -41.34 24.99 12.23
N PRO A 10 -41.94 25.50 13.29
CA PRO A 10 -43.40 25.34 13.45
C PRO A 10 -44.11 26.06 12.33
N ALA A 11 -44.77 25.25 11.46
CA ALA A 11 -45.70 25.76 10.44
C ALA A 11 -46.86 26.62 11.02
N SER A 12 -46.89 26.74 12.35
CA SER A 12 -47.87 27.51 13.12
C SER A 12 -47.68 29.03 13.11
N GLU A 13 -46.53 29.53 12.66
CA GLU A 13 -46.34 30.99 12.54
C GLU A 13 -46.92 31.59 11.26
N PHE A 14 -47.30 30.75 10.27
CA PHE A 14 -47.95 31.17 9.03
C PHE A 14 -49.38 30.71 8.98
N SER A 15 -50.27 31.55 9.50
CA SER A 15 -51.70 31.36 9.20
C SER A 15 -51.91 31.79 7.75
N GLY A 16 -52.36 30.87 6.85
CA GLY A 16 -52.65 31.15 5.45
C GLY A 16 -53.78 32.16 5.23
N ALA A 17 -54.15 32.94 6.21
CA ALA A 17 -55.21 33.94 6.20
C ALA A 17 -54.70 35.42 6.19
N GLU A 18 -53.35 35.63 6.27
CA GLU A 18 -52.79 36.95 6.20
C GLU A 18 -52.82 37.52 4.78
N LYS A 19 -53.49 38.67 4.62
CA LYS A 19 -53.61 39.37 3.31
C LYS A 19 -52.35 40.20 2.97
N SER A 20 -51.32 40.19 3.78
CA SER A 20 -50.08 40.94 3.57
C SER A 20 -48.84 40.03 3.56
N ASN A 21 -47.82 40.40 2.78
CA ASN A 21 -46.54 39.69 2.71
C ASN A 21 -45.60 40.05 3.89
N GLU A 22 -46.02 40.87 4.83
CA GLU A 22 -45.21 41.45 5.87
C GLU A 22 -44.54 40.38 6.79
N ALA A 23 -45.25 39.28 7.08
CA ALA A 23 -44.72 38.17 7.87
C ALA A 23 -43.61 37.40 7.12
N TYR A 24 -43.75 37.26 5.83
CA TYR A 24 -42.75 36.62 4.96
C TYR A 24 -41.50 37.50 4.81
N GLU A 25 -41.66 38.81 4.70
CA GLU A 25 -40.56 39.77 4.61
C GLU A 25 -39.79 39.83 5.92
N LYS A 26 -40.45 39.84 7.07
CA LYS A 26 -39.80 39.76 8.40
C LYS A 26 -39.05 38.45 8.57
N MET A 27 -39.59 37.33 8.09
CA MET A 27 -38.92 36.04 8.18
C MET A 27 -37.72 35.98 7.25
N LEU A 28 -37.83 36.51 6.03
CA LEU A 28 -36.72 36.59 5.09
C LEU A 28 -35.59 37.46 5.65
N GLU A 29 -35.94 38.55 6.31
CA GLU A 29 -34.96 39.42 6.97
C GLU A 29 -34.27 38.71 8.13
N ARG A 30 -34.99 37.98 8.99
CA ARG A 30 -34.40 37.14 10.04
C ARG A 30 -33.51 36.04 9.48
N TYR A 31 -33.88 35.46 8.33
CA TYR A 31 -33.01 34.49 7.66
C TYR A 31 -31.69 35.12 7.26
N ARG A 32 -31.69 36.30 6.67
CA ARG A 32 -30.49 36.98 6.21
C ARG A 32 -29.64 37.58 7.34
N THR A 33 -30.28 38.06 8.41
CA THR A 33 -29.57 38.75 9.50
C THR A 33 -29.09 37.81 10.59
N ASP A 34 -29.86 36.78 10.91
CA ASP A 34 -29.58 35.93 12.07
C ASP A 34 -29.17 34.52 11.69
N PHE A 35 -29.90 33.86 10.77
CA PHE A 35 -29.71 32.45 10.50
C PHE A 35 -28.57 32.18 9.50
N GLU A 36 -28.44 32.95 8.45
CA GLU A 36 -27.40 32.80 7.43
C GLU A 36 -26.03 33.07 8.03
N PRO A 37 -25.76 34.17 8.76
CA PRO A 37 -24.49 34.39 9.43
C PRO A 37 -24.15 33.35 10.50
N ALA A 38 -25.15 32.93 11.32
CA ALA A 38 -24.95 31.91 12.34
C ALA A 38 -24.61 30.55 11.73
N TYR A 39 -25.23 30.22 10.59
CA TYR A 39 -24.92 28.98 9.84
C TYR A 39 -23.54 29.04 9.21
N GLU A 40 -23.17 30.18 8.64
CA GLU A 40 -21.82 30.37 8.07
C GLU A 40 -20.76 30.22 9.15
N GLU A 41 -20.94 30.83 10.31
CA GLU A 41 -20.02 30.71 11.45
C GLU A 41 -19.90 29.24 11.94
N GLU A 42 -21.03 28.52 12.07
CA GLU A 42 -21.02 27.11 12.45
C GLU A 42 -20.36 26.23 11.38
N PHE A 43 -20.61 26.54 10.12
CA PHE A 43 -19.97 25.85 8.99
C PHE A 43 -18.45 26.07 8.97
N GLU A 44 -17.99 27.30 9.15
CA GLU A 44 -16.56 27.61 9.25
C GLU A 44 -15.90 26.91 10.44
N LYS A 45 -16.54 26.89 11.60
CA LYS A 45 -16.05 26.16 12.79
C LYS A 45 -15.95 24.66 12.53
N LYS A 46 -16.94 24.07 11.84
CA LYS A 46 -16.90 22.66 11.45
C LYS A 46 -15.81 22.37 10.42
N CYS A 47 -15.66 23.24 9.42
CA CYS A 47 -14.57 23.14 8.46
C CYS A 47 -13.21 23.21 9.16
N ALA A 48 -12.99 24.18 10.04
CA ALA A 48 -11.75 24.31 10.80
C ALA A 48 -11.45 23.06 11.65
N SER A 49 -12.47 22.48 12.29
CA SER A 49 -12.33 21.23 13.04
C SER A 49 -11.96 20.05 12.15
N ILE A 50 -12.58 19.95 10.97
CA ILE A 50 -12.25 18.91 9.97
C ILE A 50 -10.82 19.10 9.46
N TYR A 51 -10.42 20.33 9.14
CA TYR A 51 -9.05 20.65 8.72
C TYR A 51 -8.03 20.23 9.78
N LYS A 52 -8.31 20.55 11.05
CA LYS A 52 -7.45 20.16 12.17
C LYS A 52 -7.34 18.63 12.27
N SER A 53 -8.48 17.93 12.26
CA SER A 53 -8.51 16.47 12.37
C SER A 53 -7.83 15.76 11.20
N LEU A 54 -8.04 16.24 9.96
CA LEU A 54 -7.35 15.69 8.78
C LEU A 54 -5.85 15.87 8.87
N ARG A 55 -5.41 17.05 9.30
CA ARG A 55 -4.01 17.39 9.48
C ARG A 55 -3.34 16.46 10.50
N GLU A 56 -3.93 16.33 11.69
CA GLU A 56 -3.35 15.58 12.80
C GLU A 56 -3.39 14.06 12.57
N ASN A 57 -4.45 13.54 11.97
CA ASN A 57 -4.65 12.11 11.82
C ASN A 57 -4.21 11.58 10.45
N VAL A 58 -4.67 12.19 9.34
CA VAL A 58 -4.42 11.64 8.00
C VAL A 58 -2.95 11.79 7.61
N ILE A 59 -2.36 12.96 7.79
CA ILE A 59 -0.95 13.20 7.47
C ILE A 59 -0.06 12.31 8.35
N ALA A 60 -0.34 12.22 9.65
CA ALA A 60 0.42 11.37 10.56
C ALA A 60 0.29 9.87 10.21
N THR A 61 -0.90 9.42 9.80
CA THR A 61 -1.11 8.04 9.36
C THR A 61 -0.31 7.74 8.09
N ILE A 62 -0.44 8.58 7.06
CA ILE A 62 0.31 8.41 5.80
C ILE A 62 1.83 8.43 6.05
N HIS A 63 2.32 9.34 6.89
CA HIS A 63 3.73 9.37 7.33
C HIS A 63 4.16 8.05 7.95
N GLY A 64 3.38 7.54 8.91
CA GLY A 64 3.64 6.27 9.58
C GLY A 64 3.70 5.09 8.61
N ASP A 65 2.76 5.04 7.67
CA ASP A 65 2.67 4.00 6.64
C ASP A 65 3.86 4.05 5.66
N ILE A 66 4.27 5.25 5.22
CA ILE A 66 5.46 5.41 4.37
C ILE A 66 6.72 4.96 5.12
N LYS A 67 6.86 5.31 6.38
CA LYS A 67 8.00 4.85 7.21
C LYS A 67 7.99 3.33 7.40
N ALA A 68 6.82 2.74 7.61
CA ALA A 68 6.67 1.30 7.68
C ALA A 68 7.08 0.64 6.35
N ALA A 69 6.61 1.16 5.21
CA ALA A 69 6.98 0.66 3.90
C ALA A 69 8.50 0.73 3.65
N LYS A 70 9.15 1.84 4.02
CA LYS A 70 10.61 1.99 3.93
C LYS A 70 11.37 1.00 4.82
N ARG A 71 10.90 0.78 6.05
CA ARG A 71 11.49 -0.25 6.93
C ARG A 71 11.35 -1.64 6.34
N HIS A 72 10.18 -1.96 5.78
CA HIS A 72 9.94 -3.24 5.12
C HIS A 72 10.87 -3.43 3.91
N ALA A 73 11.02 -2.43 3.07
CA ALA A 73 11.97 -2.48 1.96
C ALA A 73 13.42 -2.68 2.42
N TYR A 74 13.81 -2.03 3.52
CA TYR A 74 15.14 -2.22 4.11
C TYR A 74 15.36 -3.67 4.56
N GLU A 75 14.40 -4.28 5.27
CA GLU A 75 14.48 -5.67 5.71
C GLU A 75 14.49 -6.66 4.53
N ILE A 76 13.66 -6.42 3.50
CA ILE A 76 13.71 -7.21 2.27
C ILE A 76 15.08 -7.09 1.62
N ASN A 77 15.61 -5.89 1.47
CA ASN A 77 16.91 -5.65 0.88
C ASN A 77 18.05 -6.32 1.67
N ARG A 78 17.94 -6.41 2.99
CA ARG A 78 18.88 -7.17 3.82
C ARG A 78 18.84 -8.65 3.46
N LEU A 79 17.65 -9.24 3.38
CA LEU A 79 17.48 -10.65 3.00
C LEU A 79 17.97 -10.93 1.56
N LEU A 80 17.71 -10.00 0.63
CA LEU A 80 18.15 -10.10 -0.76
C LEU A 80 19.68 -10.10 -0.86
N ARG A 81 20.37 -9.25 -0.10
CA ARG A 81 21.85 -9.19 -0.09
C ARG A 81 22.52 -10.44 0.48
N GLU A 82 21.87 -11.10 1.43
CA GLU A 82 22.38 -12.36 2.00
C GLU A 82 22.26 -13.55 1.04
N THR A 83 21.63 -13.36 -0.13
CA THR A 83 21.35 -14.41 -1.09
C THR A 83 22.03 -14.07 -2.41
N ASN A 84 23.13 -14.73 -2.73
CA ASN A 84 23.79 -14.59 -4.01
C ASN A 84 23.01 -15.38 -5.07
N PHE A 85 22.49 -14.65 -6.04
CA PHE A 85 21.88 -15.20 -7.24
C PHE A 85 22.92 -15.19 -8.37
N SER A 86 23.88 -16.11 -8.32
CA SER A 86 25.04 -16.09 -9.21
C SER A 86 25.82 -14.76 -9.07
N ASP A 87 25.93 -13.97 -10.13
CA ASP A 87 26.67 -12.70 -10.16
C ASP A 87 25.76 -11.47 -9.95
N SER A 88 24.49 -11.71 -9.61
CA SER A 88 23.49 -10.63 -9.47
C SER A 88 22.97 -10.52 -8.05
N THR A 89 22.80 -9.30 -7.58
CA THR A 89 22.07 -8.95 -6.37
C THR A 89 20.84 -8.10 -6.71
N TYR A 90 19.81 -8.22 -5.91
CA TYR A 90 18.56 -7.47 -6.12
C TYR A 90 18.31 -6.48 -5.00
N GLN A 91 17.75 -5.32 -5.36
CA GLN A 91 17.42 -4.26 -4.41
C GLN A 91 16.09 -3.61 -4.76
N ILE A 92 15.25 -3.41 -3.75
CA ILE A 92 14.04 -2.58 -3.85
C ILE A 92 14.38 -1.16 -3.48
N LYS A 93 14.03 -0.19 -4.34
CA LYS A 93 14.08 1.24 -4.05
C LYS A 93 12.67 1.79 -3.90
N ILE A 94 12.50 2.68 -2.93
CA ILE A 94 11.29 3.47 -2.74
C ILE A 94 11.66 4.93 -2.94
N GLU A 95 11.07 5.54 -3.94
CA GLU A 95 11.27 6.93 -4.35
C GLU A 95 9.95 7.69 -4.31
N PRO A 96 9.95 9.03 -4.35
CA PRO A 96 8.74 9.81 -4.54
C PRO A 96 8.03 9.40 -5.82
N ALA A 97 6.70 9.37 -5.82
CA ALA A 97 5.92 9.11 -7.01
C ALA A 97 6.25 10.13 -8.11
N LYS A 98 6.29 9.67 -9.36
CA LYS A 98 6.59 10.54 -10.53
C LYS A 98 5.38 11.34 -11.00
N ASN A 99 4.23 11.17 -10.37
CA ASN A 99 2.98 11.89 -10.63
C ASN A 99 2.82 13.11 -9.69
N GLU A 100 1.66 13.77 -9.77
CA GLU A 100 1.34 14.94 -8.95
C GLU A 100 1.42 14.67 -7.43
N ASN A 101 1.19 13.44 -7.01
CA ASN A 101 1.22 13.09 -5.58
C ASN A 101 2.64 13.10 -5.00
N GLY A 102 3.66 12.88 -5.83
CA GLY A 102 5.06 12.92 -5.40
C GLY A 102 5.50 14.27 -4.83
N GLN A 103 4.81 15.36 -5.18
CA GLN A 103 5.07 16.68 -4.60
C GLN A 103 4.86 16.76 -3.08
N PHE A 104 4.08 15.86 -2.51
CA PHE A 104 3.81 15.82 -1.07
C PHE A 104 4.85 14.99 -0.29
N PHE A 105 5.72 14.26 -0.98
CA PHE A 105 6.61 13.30 -0.35
C PHE A 105 7.55 13.92 0.69
N ASP A 106 8.15 15.07 0.42
CA ASP A 106 9.05 15.78 1.34
C ASP A 106 8.31 16.23 2.61
N MET A 107 7.07 16.73 2.47
CA MET A 107 6.19 17.07 3.59
C MET A 107 5.83 15.83 4.41
N LEU A 108 5.42 14.74 3.73
CA LEU A 108 5.01 13.49 4.37
C LEU A 108 6.19 12.75 5.04
N MET A 109 7.43 13.10 4.69
CA MET A 109 8.66 12.53 5.27
C MET A 109 9.40 13.49 6.18
N ALA A 110 8.79 14.61 6.53
CA ALA A 110 9.38 15.58 7.43
C ALA A 110 9.62 14.99 8.82
N GLU A 111 10.80 15.23 9.39
CA GLU A 111 11.21 14.71 10.71
C GLU A 111 10.34 15.25 11.84
N GLU A 112 9.72 16.40 11.63
CA GLU A 112 8.81 17.04 12.57
C GLU A 112 7.54 16.21 12.84
N LEU A 113 7.19 15.27 11.92
CA LEU A 113 6.06 14.35 12.09
C LEU A 113 6.41 13.11 12.94
N ASP A 114 7.65 12.95 13.36
CA ASP A 114 8.03 11.82 14.20
C ASP A 114 7.46 11.98 15.61
N SER A 115 6.85 10.90 16.12
CA SER A 115 6.17 10.86 17.43
C SER A 115 7.07 11.27 18.61
N LYS A 116 8.40 11.16 18.47
CA LYS A 116 9.35 11.64 19.49
C LYS A 116 9.35 13.16 19.64
N ASN A 117 8.91 13.88 18.62
CA ASN A 117 8.78 15.34 18.66
C ASN A 117 7.38 15.76 19.12
N LEU A 118 6.38 14.87 19.05
CA LEU A 118 5.03 15.10 19.55
C LEU A 118 4.91 14.89 21.07
N ASP A 119 5.68 13.98 21.66
CA ASP A 119 5.69 13.72 23.12
C ASP A 119 6.32 14.87 23.94
N ASN A 120 6.99 15.81 23.29
CA ASN A 120 7.49 17.05 23.92
C ASN A 120 6.46 18.19 23.95
N ALA A 121 5.25 17.98 23.43
CA ALA A 121 4.12 18.85 23.66
C ALA A 121 3.72 18.72 25.14
N GLY A 122 4.22 19.64 25.94
CA GLY A 122 4.00 19.66 27.39
C GLY A 122 2.51 19.65 27.73
N ILE A 123 2.25 19.20 28.96
CA ILE A 123 0.94 19.04 29.61
C ILE A 123 0.04 20.30 29.59
N ASP A 124 0.53 21.42 29.05
CA ASP A 124 -0.10 22.75 29.10
C ASP A 124 -0.61 23.30 27.75
N GLY A 125 -0.90 22.46 26.76
CA GLY A 125 -1.57 22.93 25.53
C GLY A 125 -0.79 23.98 24.71
N GLN A 126 0.49 24.19 24.99
CA GLN A 126 1.38 25.00 24.15
C GLN A 126 1.80 24.15 22.96
N ILE A 127 1.34 24.56 21.78
CA ILE A 127 1.81 24.04 20.48
C ILE A 127 3.34 24.10 20.48
N SER A 128 4.00 22.95 20.24
CA SER A 128 5.45 22.92 20.28
C SER A 128 6.03 23.76 19.14
N PHE A 129 7.16 24.44 19.38
CA PHE A 129 7.86 25.27 18.37
C PHE A 129 8.13 24.52 17.05
N GLY A 130 8.24 23.19 17.09
CA GLY A 130 8.43 22.35 15.92
C GLY A 130 7.19 22.21 15.02
N GLU A 131 5.99 22.23 15.61
CA GLU A 131 4.73 22.17 14.85
C GLU A 131 4.50 23.46 14.05
N ASP A 132 4.71 24.61 14.65
CA ASP A 132 4.56 25.89 13.96
C ASP A 132 5.52 26.02 12.77
N ALA A 133 6.77 25.58 12.93
CA ALA A 133 7.76 25.59 11.86
C ALA A 133 7.38 24.64 10.68
N PHE A 134 6.87 23.44 11.00
CA PHE A 134 6.37 22.49 10.01
C PHE A 134 5.20 23.10 9.22
N TYR A 135 4.23 23.70 9.91
CA TYR A 135 3.06 24.29 9.26
C TYR A 135 3.42 25.49 8.40
N GLN A 136 4.31 26.37 8.84
CA GLN A 136 4.78 27.50 8.04
C GLN A 136 5.52 27.03 6.78
N LYS A 137 6.36 26.01 6.92
CA LYS A 137 7.16 25.45 5.80
C LYS A 137 6.30 24.78 4.74
N TYR A 138 5.26 24.05 5.15
CA TYR A 138 4.46 23.22 4.27
C TYR A 138 3.00 23.67 4.10
N GLU A 139 2.65 24.89 4.53
CA GLU A 139 1.28 25.42 4.56
C GLU A 139 0.53 25.19 3.26
N GLN A 140 1.12 25.53 2.13
CA GLN A 140 0.50 25.36 0.82
C GLN A 140 0.24 23.87 0.47
N LYS A 141 1.19 22.99 0.77
CA LYS A 141 1.05 21.55 0.51
C LYS A 141 0.01 20.92 1.43
N ILE A 142 -0.01 21.32 2.69
CA ILE A 142 -1.01 20.88 3.68
C ILE A 142 -2.39 21.30 3.21
N LYS A 143 -2.57 22.56 2.78
CA LYS A 143 -3.84 23.05 2.27
C LYS A 143 -4.29 22.27 1.03
N LEU A 144 -3.42 22.13 0.03
CA LEU A 144 -3.71 21.37 -1.20
C LEU A 144 -4.11 19.92 -0.90
N LEU A 145 -3.41 19.25 0.01
CA LEU A 145 -3.73 17.89 0.38
C LEU A 145 -5.05 17.82 1.15
N THR A 146 -5.27 18.75 2.09
CA THR A 146 -6.49 18.78 2.91
C THR A 146 -7.74 19.07 2.07
N ASP A 147 -7.64 19.93 1.05
CA ASP A 147 -8.74 20.22 0.13
C ASP A 147 -9.21 18.96 -0.64
N LYS A 148 -8.30 17.98 -0.84
CA LYS A 148 -8.66 16.68 -1.44
C LYS A 148 -9.57 15.84 -0.54
N PHE A 149 -9.54 16.06 0.77
CA PHE A 149 -10.39 15.37 1.75
C PHE A 149 -11.65 16.13 2.13
N MET A 150 -11.84 17.34 1.61
CA MET A 150 -13.05 18.10 1.91
C MET A 150 -14.27 17.54 1.17
N PRO A 151 -15.42 17.42 1.85
CA PRO A 151 -16.64 16.96 1.21
C PRO A 151 -17.09 17.96 0.14
N PRO A 152 -17.73 17.50 -0.96
CA PRO A 152 -18.28 18.39 -1.96
C PRO A 152 -19.40 19.23 -1.36
N LYS A 153 -19.50 20.48 -1.81
CA LYS A 153 -20.57 21.40 -1.39
C LYS A 153 -21.93 21.00 -2.03
N ASP A 154 -21.89 20.29 -3.13
CA ASP A 154 -23.09 19.86 -3.87
C ASP A 154 -23.73 18.59 -3.31
N GLU A 155 -25.08 18.52 -3.42
CA GLU A 155 -25.88 17.39 -2.96
C GLU A 155 -25.95 16.21 -3.96
N ASP A 156 -25.33 16.33 -5.13
CA ASP A 156 -25.35 15.29 -6.15
C ASP A 156 -24.65 14.02 -5.67
N GLU A 157 -25.39 12.90 -5.70
CA GLU A 157 -24.92 11.60 -5.23
C GLU A 157 -23.73 11.05 -6.08
N HIS A 158 -23.72 11.36 -7.38
CA HIS A 158 -22.61 11.01 -8.26
C HIS A 158 -21.31 11.73 -7.90
N LEU A 159 -21.39 13.02 -7.65
CA LEU A 159 -20.25 13.83 -7.20
C LEU A 159 -19.73 13.37 -5.85
N ARG A 160 -20.60 12.97 -4.94
CA ARG A 160 -20.21 12.40 -3.63
C ARG A 160 -19.49 11.07 -3.78
N ALA A 161 -19.97 10.18 -4.66
CA ALA A 161 -19.32 8.90 -4.91
C ALA A 161 -17.93 9.06 -5.56
N GLN A 162 -17.81 9.99 -6.50
CA GLN A 162 -16.52 10.31 -7.12
C GLN A 162 -15.55 10.91 -6.11
N LYS A 163 -16.00 11.83 -5.26
CA LYS A 163 -15.18 12.43 -4.23
C LYS A 163 -14.70 11.44 -3.19
N ARG A 164 -15.56 10.49 -2.81
CA ARG A 164 -15.16 9.39 -1.90
C ARG A 164 -14.01 8.56 -2.47
N LYS A 165 -14.07 8.19 -3.75
CA LYS A 165 -12.98 7.48 -4.42
C LYS A 165 -11.69 8.30 -4.47
N GLU A 166 -11.81 9.59 -4.74
CA GLU A 166 -10.66 10.50 -4.69
C GLU A 166 -10.04 10.53 -3.29
N MET A 167 -10.85 10.67 -2.25
CA MET A 167 -10.39 10.66 -0.86
C MET A 167 -9.68 9.33 -0.50
N GLU A 168 -10.23 8.19 -0.91
CA GLU A 168 -9.61 6.87 -0.73
C GLU A 168 -8.25 6.78 -1.42
N GLN A 169 -8.11 7.35 -2.63
CA GLN A 169 -6.84 7.40 -3.33
C GLN A 169 -5.80 8.26 -2.60
N TYR A 170 -6.20 9.43 -2.07
CA TYR A 170 -5.29 10.29 -1.32
C TYR A 170 -4.98 9.76 0.09
N ALA A 171 -5.81 8.89 0.66
CA ALA A 171 -5.55 8.23 1.92
C ALA A 171 -4.54 7.05 1.77
N ASP A 172 -4.39 6.50 0.57
CA ASP A 172 -3.47 5.39 0.31
C ASP A 172 -2.04 5.90 0.10
N TYR A 173 -1.17 5.62 1.06
CA TYR A 173 0.25 6.03 1.04
C TYR A 173 1.01 5.57 -0.20
N ARG A 174 0.58 4.48 -0.86
CA ARG A 174 1.21 3.93 -2.06
C ARG A 174 1.18 4.90 -3.23
N ASN A 175 0.19 5.78 -3.28
CA ASN A 175 0.07 6.78 -4.34
C ASN A 175 1.11 7.91 -4.27
N TYR A 176 1.81 8.05 -3.15
CA TYR A 176 2.91 9.00 -2.96
C TYR A 176 4.28 8.40 -3.26
N LEU A 177 4.34 7.10 -3.54
CA LEU A 177 5.57 6.34 -3.71
C LEU A 177 5.66 5.70 -5.09
N SER A 178 6.87 5.59 -5.57
CA SER A 178 7.25 4.73 -6.69
C SER A 178 8.13 3.60 -6.15
N PHE A 179 7.70 2.38 -6.42
CA PHE A 179 8.43 1.17 -6.06
C PHE A 179 9.14 0.64 -7.30
N SER A 180 10.42 0.44 -7.22
CA SER A 180 11.21 -0.14 -8.29
C SER A 180 12.15 -1.21 -7.76
N MET A 181 12.41 -2.22 -8.56
CA MET A 181 13.36 -3.27 -8.26
C MET A 181 14.52 -3.18 -9.25
N PHE A 182 15.73 -3.26 -8.73
CA PHE A 182 16.97 -3.24 -9.50
C PHE A 182 17.70 -4.55 -9.37
N GLU A 183 18.28 -4.98 -10.45
CA GLU A 183 19.33 -5.99 -10.49
C GLU A 183 20.68 -5.29 -10.59
N GLN A 184 21.58 -5.62 -9.68
CA GLN A 184 22.96 -5.15 -9.72
C GLN A 184 23.86 -6.35 -10.04
N VAL A 185 24.57 -6.27 -11.16
CA VAL A 185 25.59 -7.26 -11.54
C VAL A 185 26.92 -6.75 -11.02
N THR A 186 27.64 -7.61 -10.28
CA THR A 186 28.94 -7.27 -9.69
C THR A 186 30.06 -8.08 -10.34
N ASP A 187 31.28 -7.50 -10.40
CA ASP A 187 32.49 -8.22 -10.78
C ASP A 187 33.01 -9.12 -9.64
N GLU A 188 34.07 -9.88 -9.94
CA GLU A 188 34.74 -10.76 -8.95
C GLU A 188 35.27 -9.98 -7.73
N HIS A 189 35.41 -8.66 -7.84
CA HIS A 189 35.88 -7.76 -6.77
C HIS A 189 34.73 -7.07 -6.01
N GLY A 190 33.47 -7.34 -6.39
CA GLY A 190 32.29 -6.76 -5.74
C GLY A 190 31.91 -5.36 -6.23
N ASN A 191 32.53 -4.86 -7.33
CA ASN A 191 32.16 -3.59 -7.91
C ASN A 191 30.92 -3.77 -8.82
N VAL A 192 29.94 -2.86 -8.71
CA VAL A 192 28.77 -2.88 -9.58
C VAL A 192 29.18 -2.53 -11.01
N ILE A 193 29.07 -3.48 -11.92
CA ILE A 193 29.35 -3.31 -13.35
C ILE A 193 28.13 -2.76 -14.08
N ARG A 194 26.94 -3.23 -13.71
CA ARG A 194 25.69 -2.91 -14.38
C ARG A 194 24.53 -2.88 -13.38
N GLU A 195 23.65 -1.91 -13.56
CA GLU A 195 22.38 -1.80 -12.82
C GLU A 195 21.23 -1.78 -13.84
N ASN A 196 20.27 -2.69 -13.67
CA ASN A 196 19.11 -2.82 -14.54
C ASN A 196 17.84 -2.64 -13.75
N PHE A 197 16.86 -1.93 -14.30
CA PHE A 197 15.50 -1.95 -13.79
C PHE A 197 14.83 -3.27 -14.18
N VAL A 198 14.28 -3.98 -13.21
CA VAL A 198 13.60 -5.27 -13.46
C VAL A 198 12.37 -5.08 -14.35
N ASP A 199 11.67 -3.97 -14.23
CA ASP A 199 10.50 -3.67 -15.05
C ASP A 199 10.86 -3.42 -16.52
N ASP A 200 12.03 -2.85 -16.81
CA ASP A 200 12.54 -2.64 -18.16
C ASP A 200 13.01 -3.95 -18.82
N MET A 201 13.42 -4.92 -18.00
CA MET A 201 13.81 -6.24 -18.46
C MET A 201 12.62 -7.10 -18.88
N ALA A 202 11.46 -6.92 -18.26
CA ALA A 202 10.27 -7.75 -18.51
C ALA A 202 9.75 -7.71 -19.96
N GLY A 203 10.14 -6.69 -20.75
CA GLY A 203 9.77 -6.57 -22.16
C GLY A 203 10.87 -6.98 -23.16
N ARG A 204 12.11 -7.17 -22.72
CA ARG A 204 13.27 -7.46 -23.59
C ARG A 204 13.75 -8.89 -23.53
N ASP A 205 13.51 -9.57 -22.40
CA ASP A 205 13.99 -10.94 -22.20
C ASP A 205 12.99 -11.96 -22.72
N SER A 206 13.30 -12.53 -23.88
CA SER A 206 12.57 -13.64 -24.49
C SER A 206 12.78 -14.99 -23.78
N GLY A 207 13.56 -15.04 -22.72
CA GLY A 207 13.85 -16.26 -21.97
C GLY A 207 13.96 -16.01 -20.47
N GLY A 208 13.11 -16.58 -19.67
CA GLY A 208 13.17 -16.80 -18.20
C GLY A 208 13.92 -15.83 -17.27
N GLU A 209 14.83 -15.00 -17.77
CA GLU A 209 15.70 -14.12 -17.00
C GLU A 209 14.92 -13.05 -16.23
N GLY A 210 13.90 -12.46 -16.84
CA GLY A 210 13.07 -11.43 -16.20
C GLY A 210 12.12 -11.93 -15.11
N GLN A 211 12.00 -13.25 -14.89
CA GLN A 211 11.13 -13.81 -13.85
C GLN A 211 11.83 -14.02 -12.51
N ASN A 212 13.15 -14.29 -12.52
CA ASN A 212 13.91 -14.56 -11.31
C ASN A 212 13.75 -13.47 -10.22
N PRO A 213 13.95 -12.19 -10.53
CA PRO A 213 13.82 -11.11 -9.55
C PRO A 213 12.43 -11.03 -8.92
N LYS A 214 11.38 -11.27 -9.71
CA LYS A 214 9.99 -11.20 -9.23
C LYS A 214 9.68 -12.29 -8.21
N TYR A 215 10.14 -13.52 -8.44
CA TYR A 215 9.96 -14.59 -7.46
C TYR A 215 10.78 -14.36 -6.20
N VAL A 216 11.97 -13.85 -6.33
CA VAL A 216 12.82 -13.51 -5.17
C VAL A 216 12.17 -12.45 -4.31
N ALA A 217 11.68 -11.36 -4.91
CA ALA A 217 10.96 -10.30 -4.21
C ALA A 217 9.67 -10.83 -3.56
N LEU A 218 8.94 -11.69 -4.27
CA LEU A 218 7.71 -12.32 -3.76
C LEU A 218 8.01 -13.17 -2.52
N LEU A 219 9.00 -14.06 -2.59
CA LEU A 219 9.39 -14.91 -1.46
C LEU A 219 9.90 -14.11 -0.27
N ALA A 220 10.68 -13.05 -0.50
CA ALA A 220 11.12 -12.14 0.55
C ALA A 220 9.94 -11.41 1.20
N GLY A 221 8.96 -10.98 0.41
CA GLY A 221 7.71 -10.39 0.91
C GLY A 221 6.92 -11.34 1.80
N PHE A 222 6.77 -12.60 1.41
CA PHE A 222 6.12 -13.62 2.23
C PHE A 222 6.91 -13.90 3.52
N ALA A 223 8.22 -14.03 3.45
CA ALA A 223 9.05 -14.21 4.64
C ALA A 223 8.85 -13.08 5.64
N MET A 224 8.84 -11.84 5.17
CA MET A 224 8.55 -10.68 6.02
C MET A 224 7.17 -10.71 6.64
N LEU A 225 6.14 -11.03 5.85
CA LEU A 225 4.76 -11.11 6.35
C LEU A 225 4.67 -12.08 7.53
N TYR A 226 5.36 -13.22 7.45
CA TYR A 226 5.40 -14.19 8.53
C TYR A 226 6.27 -13.77 9.72
N MET A 227 7.34 -12.96 9.49
CA MET A 227 8.19 -12.43 10.56
C MET A 227 7.50 -11.36 11.43
N GLN A 228 6.60 -10.57 10.84
CA GLN A 228 5.87 -9.50 11.54
C GLN A 228 4.87 -10.02 12.58
N GLN A 229 4.45 -11.26 12.44
CA GLN A 229 3.51 -11.85 13.39
C GLN A 229 4.27 -12.34 14.63
N SER A 230 3.73 -12.07 15.82
CA SER A 230 4.39 -12.23 17.13
C SER A 230 5.23 -13.51 17.27
N LYS A 231 6.39 -13.37 17.92
CA LYS A 231 7.41 -14.42 18.13
C LYS A 231 6.96 -15.64 18.96
N ARG A 232 5.73 -15.65 19.47
CA ARG A 232 5.27 -16.65 20.46
C ARG A 232 4.58 -17.87 19.89
N ASP A 233 4.16 -17.85 18.65
CA ASP A 233 3.42 -18.95 18.05
C ASP A 233 4.25 -19.65 16.97
N SER A 234 4.39 -20.97 17.09
CA SER A 234 4.89 -21.82 16.00
C SER A 234 3.91 -21.73 14.84
N LYS A 235 4.30 -21.08 13.76
CA LYS A 235 3.45 -20.86 12.57
C LYS A 235 3.97 -21.63 11.39
N ILE A 236 3.05 -22.22 10.64
CA ILE A 236 3.36 -22.77 9.32
C ILE A 236 3.51 -21.59 8.36
N LYS A 237 4.71 -21.37 7.85
CA LYS A 237 5.02 -20.34 6.85
C LYS A 237 4.74 -20.88 5.44
N LEU A 238 3.47 -21.16 5.14
CA LEU A 238 3.04 -21.81 3.91
C LEU A 238 2.81 -20.80 2.79
N VAL A 239 3.41 -21.09 1.62
CA VAL A 239 3.22 -20.33 0.39
C VAL A 239 2.79 -21.30 -0.72
N LEU A 240 1.68 -20.98 -1.36
CA LEU A 240 1.12 -21.72 -2.50
C LEU A 240 1.44 -20.94 -3.78
N LEU A 241 2.11 -21.58 -4.72
CA LEU A 241 2.49 -20.99 -6.00
C LEU A 241 1.93 -21.83 -7.14
N ASP A 242 1.12 -21.22 -7.99
CA ASP A 242 0.60 -21.85 -9.21
C ASP A 242 1.41 -21.42 -10.42
N GLU A 243 1.69 -22.37 -11.31
CA GLU A 243 2.54 -22.22 -12.50
C GLU A 243 3.92 -21.59 -12.22
N ALA A 244 4.39 -21.70 -10.98
CA ALA A 244 5.67 -21.13 -10.59
C ALA A 244 6.83 -21.79 -11.35
N PHE A 245 7.86 -20.98 -11.59
CA PHE A 245 9.10 -21.40 -12.26
C PHE A 245 8.90 -21.89 -13.71
N SER A 246 7.71 -21.70 -14.31
CA SER A 246 7.38 -22.22 -15.64
C SER A 246 8.31 -21.71 -16.75
N LYS A 247 8.87 -20.50 -16.59
CA LYS A 247 9.80 -19.87 -17.55
C LYS A 247 11.25 -19.75 -17.05
N MET A 248 11.55 -20.29 -15.86
CA MET A 248 12.90 -20.28 -15.31
C MET A 248 13.68 -21.52 -15.73
N ASP A 249 14.99 -21.37 -15.90
CA ASP A 249 15.89 -22.51 -16.04
C ASP A 249 16.03 -23.32 -14.72
N GLN A 250 16.67 -24.48 -14.82
CA GLN A 250 16.83 -25.37 -13.68
C GLN A 250 17.68 -24.78 -12.56
N GLU A 251 18.74 -24.07 -12.90
CA GLU A 251 19.69 -23.51 -11.94
C GLU A 251 19.04 -22.40 -11.13
N ARG A 252 18.36 -21.47 -11.79
CA ARG A 252 17.63 -20.36 -11.16
C ARG A 252 16.48 -20.84 -10.29
N SER A 253 15.73 -21.84 -10.76
CA SER A 253 14.66 -22.48 -9.97
C SER A 253 15.21 -23.10 -8.69
N ALA A 254 16.37 -23.78 -8.76
CA ALA A 254 17.05 -24.36 -7.62
C ALA A 254 17.48 -23.28 -6.60
N VAL A 255 18.01 -22.16 -7.08
CA VAL A 255 18.39 -21.01 -6.22
C VAL A 255 17.17 -20.44 -5.50
N CYS A 256 16.06 -20.23 -6.20
CA CYS A 256 14.82 -19.74 -5.59
C CYS A 256 14.28 -20.69 -4.51
N LEU A 257 14.31 -22.01 -4.76
CA LEU A 257 13.88 -23.01 -3.78
C LEU A 257 14.81 -23.06 -2.55
N LYS A 258 16.14 -22.96 -2.75
CA LYS A 258 17.10 -22.85 -1.65
C LYS A 258 16.89 -21.57 -0.84
N TYR A 259 16.57 -20.46 -1.51
CA TYR A 259 16.27 -19.18 -0.87
C TYR A 259 15.02 -19.28 0.01
N ALA A 260 13.94 -19.89 -0.50
CA ALA A 260 12.73 -20.12 0.30
C ALA A 260 13.01 -20.96 1.56
N ARG A 261 13.84 -22.03 1.44
CA ARG A 261 14.25 -22.82 2.61
C ARG A 261 15.06 -22.02 3.62
N LYS A 262 15.98 -21.16 3.16
CA LYS A 262 16.76 -20.28 4.04
C LYS A 262 15.87 -19.34 4.87
N MET A 263 14.70 -19.00 4.32
CA MET A 263 13.70 -18.16 5.00
C MET A 263 12.67 -18.98 5.82
N ASP A 264 12.87 -20.29 5.97
CA ASP A 264 11.93 -21.22 6.62
C ASP A 264 10.53 -21.19 5.98
N LEU A 265 10.41 -20.92 4.69
CA LEU A 265 9.14 -20.99 3.98
C LEU A 265 8.86 -22.43 3.54
N GLN A 266 7.64 -22.88 3.78
CA GLN A 266 7.11 -24.13 3.22
C GLN A 266 6.40 -23.79 1.90
N LEU A 267 6.89 -24.34 0.79
CA LEU A 267 6.31 -24.10 -0.53
C LEU A 267 5.48 -25.30 -0.99
N ILE A 268 4.30 -25.03 -1.53
CA ILE A 268 3.56 -25.93 -2.40
C ILE A 268 3.54 -25.28 -3.79
N VAL A 269 4.16 -25.97 -4.75
CA VAL A 269 4.35 -25.43 -6.10
C VAL A 269 3.65 -26.33 -7.10
N CYS A 270 2.70 -25.77 -7.85
CA CYS A 270 2.05 -26.46 -8.95
C CYS A 270 2.82 -26.15 -10.23
N VAL A 271 3.20 -27.18 -10.95
CA VAL A 271 3.97 -27.08 -12.20
C VAL A 271 3.45 -28.06 -13.25
N PRO A 272 3.58 -27.75 -14.56
CA PRO A 272 3.36 -28.73 -15.61
C PRO A 272 4.36 -29.90 -15.56
N ASP A 273 3.97 -31.08 -16.05
CA ASP A 273 4.79 -32.30 -16.04
C ASP A 273 6.17 -32.10 -16.66
N GLU A 274 6.27 -31.30 -17.71
CA GLU A 274 7.51 -30.99 -18.43
C GLU A 274 8.56 -30.30 -17.52
N ARG A 275 8.13 -29.69 -16.44
CA ARG A 275 9.00 -29.00 -15.48
C ARG A 275 9.41 -29.84 -14.29
N LEU A 276 8.80 -31.00 -14.11
CA LEU A 276 9.10 -31.88 -12.99
C LEU A 276 10.59 -32.24 -12.96
N GLN A 277 11.16 -32.59 -14.12
CA GLN A 277 12.56 -32.97 -14.26
C GLN A 277 13.53 -31.92 -13.72
N SER A 278 13.25 -30.63 -13.97
CA SER A 278 14.11 -29.53 -13.53
C SER A 278 14.01 -29.24 -12.03
N LEU A 279 12.89 -29.60 -11.39
CA LEU A 279 12.61 -29.24 -10.01
C LEU A 279 12.76 -30.40 -9.02
N ILE A 280 12.59 -31.65 -9.47
CA ILE A 280 12.49 -32.84 -8.60
C ILE A 280 13.67 -33.01 -7.65
N ARG A 281 14.88 -32.62 -8.07
CA ARG A 281 16.08 -32.69 -7.21
C ARG A 281 16.01 -31.74 -6.02
N ASN A 282 15.25 -30.66 -6.14
CA ASN A 282 15.20 -29.54 -5.18
C ASN A 282 13.92 -29.47 -4.34
N VAL A 283 13.00 -30.43 -4.51
CA VAL A 283 11.76 -30.51 -3.72
C VAL A 283 11.80 -31.75 -2.80
N ASP A 284 11.02 -31.73 -1.73
CA ASP A 284 11.01 -32.80 -0.74
C ASP A 284 10.03 -33.92 -1.11
N CYS A 285 8.85 -33.56 -1.61
CA CYS A 285 7.79 -34.48 -2.04
C CYS A 285 7.23 -34.09 -3.39
N VAL A 286 6.75 -35.09 -4.15
CA VAL A 286 6.09 -34.88 -5.44
C VAL A 286 4.78 -35.64 -5.48
N TYR A 287 3.71 -34.97 -5.87
CA TYR A 287 2.40 -35.56 -6.11
C TYR A 287 1.99 -35.32 -7.55
N GLY A 288 1.71 -36.40 -8.29
CA GLY A 288 1.14 -36.31 -9.63
C GLY A 288 -0.38 -36.32 -9.59
N PHE A 289 -1.01 -35.46 -10.38
CA PHE A 289 -2.46 -35.43 -10.55
C PHE A 289 -2.84 -35.84 -11.97
N ARG A 290 -3.70 -36.85 -12.09
CA ARG A 290 -4.22 -37.30 -13.37
C ARG A 290 -5.73 -37.14 -13.41
N ARG A 291 -6.22 -36.49 -14.46
CA ARG A 291 -7.65 -36.39 -14.75
C ARG A 291 -8.05 -37.42 -15.81
N PHE A 292 -9.04 -38.23 -15.46
CA PHE A 292 -9.70 -39.09 -16.42
C PHE A 292 -11.23 -38.83 -16.38
N LYS A 293 -11.77 -38.27 -17.46
CA LYS A 293 -13.17 -37.78 -17.51
C LYS A 293 -13.47 -36.84 -16.36
N ASN A 294 -14.39 -37.22 -15.46
CA ASN A 294 -14.81 -36.43 -14.29
C ASN A 294 -14.14 -36.89 -12.96
N ARG A 295 -13.13 -37.73 -13.04
CA ARG A 295 -12.38 -38.21 -11.86
C ARG A 295 -10.96 -37.67 -11.88
N ILE A 296 -10.51 -37.20 -10.73
CA ILE A 296 -9.11 -36.82 -10.51
C ILE A 296 -8.51 -37.86 -9.58
N SER A 297 -7.36 -38.40 -9.93
CA SER A 297 -6.56 -39.26 -9.08
C SER A 297 -5.25 -38.57 -8.74
N MET A 298 -4.82 -38.74 -7.49
CA MET A 298 -3.54 -38.25 -7.00
C MET A 298 -2.66 -39.43 -6.69
N MET A 299 -1.39 -39.36 -7.04
CA MET A 299 -0.38 -40.36 -6.72
C MET A 299 0.87 -39.71 -6.15
N HIS A 300 1.47 -40.29 -5.14
CA HIS A 300 2.80 -39.91 -4.68
C HIS A 300 3.83 -40.47 -5.66
N ILE A 301 4.74 -39.62 -6.10
CA ILE A 301 5.84 -40.01 -6.99
C ILE A 301 7.08 -40.26 -6.12
N ASP A 302 7.60 -41.48 -6.16
CA ASP A 302 8.87 -41.79 -5.51
C ASP A 302 10.00 -41.06 -6.23
N LYS A 303 10.62 -40.13 -5.54
CA LYS A 303 11.67 -39.28 -6.09
C LYS A 303 12.92 -40.08 -6.48
N GLY A 304 13.28 -41.08 -5.66
CA GLY A 304 14.45 -41.95 -5.93
C GLY A 304 14.27 -42.74 -7.20
N GLN A 305 13.16 -43.48 -7.31
CA GLN A 305 12.83 -44.25 -8.50
C GLN A 305 12.72 -43.38 -9.75
N TYR A 306 12.14 -42.21 -9.65
CA TYR A 306 12.02 -41.29 -10.78
C TYR A 306 13.40 -40.82 -11.29
N LEU A 307 14.31 -40.48 -10.36
CA LEU A 307 15.68 -40.05 -10.72
C LEU A 307 16.49 -41.19 -11.34
N GLU A 308 16.38 -42.42 -10.81
CA GLU A 308 17.03 -43.62 -11.39
C GLU A 308 16.55 -43.90 -12.82
N MET A 309 15.24 -43.72 -13.07
CA MET A 309 14.67 -43.91 -14.43
C MET A 309 15.15 -42.85 -15.43
N MET A 310 15.61 -41.69 -14.93
CA MET A 310 16.11 -40.63 -15.80
C MET A 310 17.60 -40.68 -16.07
N GLU A 311 18.38 -41.36 -15.23
CA GLU A 311 19.84 -41.50 -15.33
C GLU A 311 20.26 -42.79 -16.06
N GLY A 312 19.35 -43.76 -16.27
CA GLY A 312 19.54 -44.99 -17.03
C GLY A 312 19.08 -44.87 -18.47
#